data_8e68917003bc2da75061f28f30d287f8
#
_entry.id   8e68917003bc2da75061f28f30d287f8
#
_cell.length_a   1.000
_cell.length_b   1.000
_cell.length_c   1.000
_cell.angle_alpha   90.00
_cell.angle_beta   90.00
_cell.angle_gamma   90.00
#
_symmetry.space_group_name_H-M   'P 1'
#
loop_
_entity.id
_entity.type
_entity.pdbx_description
1 polymer ?
#
loop_
_entity_poly.entity_id
_entity_poly.type
_entity_poly.pdbx_seq_one_letter_code
_entity_poly.pdbx_strand_id
1 'polypeptide(L)'
;EVKEVRLSPNIDTNDLNTKINNAKKFISKGNKVKVTLRFRGREMAHVQQSKHILDDFAETLADVAVVEKPAKMEGRAMSMVLAEKR
;
A
#
# COMPACT_ATOMS: atom_id res chain seq x y z
N GLU A 1 2.36 9.71 13.56
CA GLU A 1 1.84 10.36 12.37
C GLU A 1 1.57 9.35 11.27
N VAL A 2 0.57 9.60 10.42
CA VAL A 2 0.24 8.71 9.31
C VAL A 2 0.75 9.33 8.01
N LYS A 3 1.60 8.58 7.29
CA LYS A 3 2.11 8.99 5.98
C LYS A 3 1.38 8.20 4.90
N GLU A 4 1.02 8.86 3.81
CA GLU A 4 0.33 8.20 2.70
C GLU A 4 1.30 7.86 1.57
N VAL A 5 1.18 6.63 1.06
CA VAL A 5 1.88 6.18 -0.14
C VAL A 5 0.83 5.82 -1.18
N ARG A 6 0.89 6.47 -2.34
CA ARG A 6 -0.10 6.26 -3.41
C ARG A 6 0.47 5.39 -4.51
N LEU A 7 -0.34 4.44 -4.96
CA LEU A 7 0.01 3.51 -6.03
C LEU A 7 -1.05 3.55 -7.13
N SER A 8 -0.69 3.02 -8.30
CA SER A 8 -1.66 2.81 -9.38
C SER A 8 -1.61 1.34 -9.81
N PRO A 9 -2.70 0.81 -10.42
CA PRO A 9 -2.70 -0.59 -10.87
C PRO A 9 -1.66 -0.90 -11.94
N ASN A 10 -1.19 0.12 -12.65
CA ASN A 10 -0.19 -0.03 -13.73
C ASN A 10 1.21 0.37 -13.29
N ILE A 11 1.45 0.46 -11.98
CA ILE A 11 2.77 0.85 -11.47
C ILE A 11 3.83 -0.17 -11.90
N ASP A 12 4.97 0.31 -12.37
CA ASP A 12 6.05 -0.61 -12.75
C ASP A 12 6.85 -1.04 -11.51
N THR A 13 7.69 -2.05 -11.69
CA THR A 13 8.46 -2.65 -10.60
C THR A 13 9.39 -1.65 -9.93
N ASN A 14 10.03 -0.78 -10.72
CA ASN A 14 10.96 0.20 -10.15
C ASN A 14 10.24 1.21 -9.28
N ASP A 15 9.10 1.74 -9.75
CA ASP A 15 8.30 2.68 -8.96
C ASP A 15 7.75 2.01 -7.71
N LEU A 16 7.30 0.77 -7.84
CA LEU A 16 6.79 0.01 -6.70
C LEU A 16 7.88 -0.16 -5.63
N ASN A 17 9.09 -0.54 -6.04
CA ASN A 17 10.20 -0.70 -5.11
C ASN A 17 10.54 0.62 -4.42
N THR A 18 10.49 1.75 -5.15
CA THR A 18 10.71 3.06 -4.57
C THR A 18 9.66 3.38 -3.50
N LYS A 19 8.39 3.07 -3.78
CA LYS A 19 7.31 3.28 -2.80
C LYS A 19 7.47 2.40 -1.58
N ILE A 20 7.87 1.14 -1.79
CA ILE A 20 8.14 0.21 -0.68
C ILE A 20 9.26 0.74 0.21
N ASN A 21 10.35 1.21 -0.39
CA ASN A 21 11.48 1.78 0.37
C ASN A 21 11.06 3.02 1.14
N ASN A 22 10.24 3.89 0.57
CA ASN A 22 9.73 5.07 1.25
C ASN A 22 8.87 4.67 2.45
N ALA A 23 7.99 3.68 2.27
CA ALA A 23 7.15 3.18 3.36
C ALA A 23 8.00 2.61 4.49
N LYS A 24 9.04 1.87 4.14
CA LYS A 24 9.96 1.30 5.13
C LYS A 24 10.64 2.39 5.96
N LYS A 25 11.05 3.48 5.32
CA LYS A 25 11.65 4.61 6.02
C LYS A 25 10.66 5.26 6.99
N PHE A 26 9.42 5.47 6.55
CA PHE A 26 8.39 6.06 7.42
C PHE A 26 8.13 5.18 8.64
N ILE A 27 8.04 3.87 8.43
CA ILE A 27 7.79 2.91 9.50
C ILE A 27 8.97 2.89 10.48
N SER A 28 10.21 2.96 9.99
CA SER A 28 11.39 2.96 10.85
C SER A 28 11.47 4.20 11.73
N LYS A 29 10.76 5.27 11.35
CA LYS A 29 10.66 6.50 12.15
C LYS A 29 9.46 6.51 13.10
N GLY A 30 8.75 5.39 13.20
CA GLY A 30 7.58 5.28 14.08
C GLY A 30 6.27 5.77 13.48
N ASN A 31 6.24 6.08 12.19
CA ASN A 31 5.01 6.50 11.51
C ASN A 31 4.19 5.29 11.06
N LYS A 32 2.87 5.47 10.97
CA LYS A 32 2.02 4.54 10.27
C LYS A 32 2.00 4.91 8.79
N VAL A 33 1.79 3.93 7.92
CA VAL A 33 1.74 4.16 6.48
C VAL A 33 0.38 3.74 5.94
N LYS A 34 -0.32 4.68 5.31
CA LYS A 34 -1.55 4.38 4.59
C LYS A 34 -1.19 4.18 3.13
N VAL A 35 -1.32 2.95 2.64
CA VAL A 35 -1.05 2.60 1.25
C VAL A 35 -2.36 2.66 0.48
N THR A 36 -2.43 3.55 -0.52
CA THR A 36 -3.64 3.81 -1.29
C THR A 36 -3.41 3.43 -2.75
N LEU A 37 -4.24 2.53 -3.26
CA LEU A 37 -4.23 2.10 -4.66
C LEU A 37 -5.45 2.72 -5.34
N ARG A 38 -5.22 3.72 -6.21
CA ARG A 38 -6.31 4.45 -6.88
C ARG A 38 -6.64 3.83 -8.23
N PHE A 39 -7.92 3.73 -8.52
CA PHE A 39 -8.43 3.20 -9.78
C PHE A 39 -9.10 4.30 -10.58
N ARG A 40 -8.81 4.36 -11.88
CA ARG A 40 -9.59 5.17 -12.81
C ARG A 40 -10.86 4.42 -13.15
N GLY A 41 -11.88 5.11 -13.70
CA GLY A 41 -13.18 4.49 -14.01
C GLY A 41 -13.04 3.17 -14.76
N ARG A 42 -12.22 3.14 -15.82
CA ARG A 42 -12.01 1.94 -16.64
C ARG A 42 -11.28 0.83 -15.90
N GLU A 43 -10.56 1.16 -14.83
CA GLU A 43 -9.79 0.20 -14.05
C GLU A 43 -10.62 -0.46 -12.96
N MET A 44 -11.81 0.05 -12.68
CA MET A 44 -12.68 -0.49 -11.64
C MET A 44 -13.06 -1.95 -11.88
N ALA A 45 -13.05 -2.39 -13.13
CA ALA A 45 -13.32 -3.78 -13.48
C ALA A 45 -12.19 -4.73 -13.02
N HIS A 46 -11.03 -4.20 -12.70
CA HIS A 46 -9.85 -4.99 -12.37
C HIS A 46 -9.44 -4.85 -10.89
N VAL A 47 -10.36 -4.42 -10.04
CA VAL A 47 -10.07 -4.20 -8.61
C VAL A 47 -9.55 -5.48 -7.95
N GLN A 48 -10.23 -6.61 -8.21
CA GLN A 48 -9.84 -7.88 -7.60
C GLN A 48 -8.45 -8.33 -8.03
N GLN A 49 -8.13 -8.13 -9.31
CA GLN A 49 -6.82 -8.51 -9.85
C GLN A 49 -5.70 -7.63 -9.27
N SER A 50 -6.02 -6.38 -8.98
CA SER A 50 -5.03 -5.42 -8.50
C SER A 50 -4.79 -5.50 -6.99
N LYS A 51 -5.66 -6.18 -6.27
CA LYS A 51 -5.53 -6.33 -4.81
C LYS A 51 -4.18 -6.96 -4.43
N HIS A 52 -3.65 -7.85 -5.28
CA HIS A 52 -2.38 -8.49 -5.00
C HIS A 52 -1.22 -7.49 -4.85
N ILE A 53 -1.33 -6.31 -5.45
CA ILE A 53 -0.30 -5.28 -5.32
C ILE A 53 -0.17 -4.85 -3.86
N LEU A 54 -1.30 -4.65 -3.17
CA LEU A 54 -1.29 -4.31 -1.75
C LEU A 54 -0.84 -5.48 -0.89
N ASP A 55 -1.26 -6.70 -1.24
CA ASP A 55 -0.84 -7.90 -0.51
C ASP A 55 0.68 -8.08 -0.61
N ASP A 56 1.25 -7.92 -1.80
CA ASP A 56 2.69 -8.02 -2.02
C ASP A 56 3.44 -6.91 -1.29
N PHE A 57 2.87 -5.70 -1.27
CA PHE A 57 3.45 -4.58 -0.55
C PHE A 57 3.56 -4.89 0.94
N ALA A 58 2.49 -5.39 1.53
CA ALA A 58 2.48 -5.74 2.96
C ALA A 58 3.44 -6.91 3.24
N GLU A 59 3.47 -7.91 2.37
CA GLU A 59 4.34 -9.07 2.54
C GLU A 59 5.82 -8.68 2.48
N THR A 60 6.17 -7.80 1.57
CA THR A 60 7.56 -7.31 1.43
C THR A 60 8.02 -6.60 2.70
N LEU A 61 7.10 -5.94 3.40
CA LEU A 61 7.39 -5.20 4.63
C LEU A 61 7.09 -6.00 5.90
N ALA A 62 6.76 -7.28 5.78
CA ALA A 62 6.31 -8.09 6.92
C ALA A 62 7.36 -8.23 8.02
N ASP A 63 8.64 -8.06 7.71
CA ASP A 63 9.71 -8.10 8.69
C ASP A 63 9.73 -6.88 9.61
N VAL A 64 9.22 -5.73 9.14
CA VAL A 64 9.25 -4.47 9.90
C VAL A 64 7.88 -3.88 10.18
N ALA A 65 6.83 -4.39 9.55
CA ALA A 65 5.50 -3.82 9.64
C ALA A 65 4.41 -4.89 9.73
N VAL A 66 3.28 -4.50 10.33
CA VAL A 66 2.09 -5.34 10.37
C VAL A 66 0.93 -4.58 9.74
N VAL A 67 -0.04 -5.31 9.19
CA VAL A 67 -1.27 -4.70 8.66
C VAL A 67 -2.16 -4.34 9.83
N GLU A 68 -2.27 -3.04 10.12
CA GLU A 68 -3.15 -2.56 11.19
C GLU A 68 -4.60 -2.54 10.73
N LYS A 69 -4.82 -2.11 9.48
CA LYS A 69 -6.15 -2.13 8.85
C LYS A 69 -6.03 -2.83 7.51
N PRO A 70 -6.82 -3.89 7.27
CA PRO A 70 -6.74 -4.61 6.00
C PRO A 70 -7.23 -3.77 4.83
N ALA A 71 -6.87 -4.18 3.62
CA ALA A 71 -7.25 -3.48 2.40
C ALA A 71 -8.77 -3.38 2.28
N LYS A 72 -9.26 -2.17 2.00
CA LYS A 72 -10.69 -1.89 1.89
C LYS A 72 -10.93 -0.87 0.79
N MET A 73 -11.99 -1.08 0.01
CA MET A 73 -12.40 -0.10 -1.00
C MET A 73 -13.05 1.11 -0.34
N GLU A 74 -12.61 2.29 -0.75
CA GLU A 74 -13.19 3.56 -0.35
C GLU A 74 -13.38 4.38 -1.62
N GLY A 75 -14.60 4.40 -2.17
CA GLY A 75 -14.85 5.05 -3.44
C GLY A 75 -14.09 4.35 -4.57
N ARG A 76 -13.20 5.09 -5.25
CA ARG A 76 -12.40 4.55 -6.35
C ARG A 76 -10.97 4.20 -5.91
N ALA A 77 -10.77 3.94 -4.64
CA ALA A 77 -9.45 3.61 -4.12
C ALA A 77 -9.54 2.44 -3.15
N MET A 78 -8.50 1.65 -3.12
CA MET A 78 -8.35 0.59 -2.12
C MET A 78 -7.20 1.00 -1.22
N SER A 79 -7.41 0.99 0.09
CA SER A 79 -6.37 1.41 1.02
C SER A 79 -6.21 0.42 2.16
N MET A 80 -4.99 0.38 2.69
CA MET A 80 -4.68 -0.37 3.90
C MET A 80 -3.76 0.48 4.76
N VAL A 81 -3.67 0.15 6.05
CA VAL A 81 -2.77 0.85 6.97
C VAL A 81 -1.78 -0.14 7.54
N LEU A 82 -0.51 0.21 7.45
CA LEU A 82 0.59 -0.55 8.03
C LEU A 82 1.13 0.21 9.23
N ALA A 83 1.54 -0.55 10.25
CA ALA A 83 2.15 0.02 11.46
C ALA A 83 3.43 -0.74 11.77
N GLU A 84 4.29 -0.12 12.58
CA GLU A 84 5.54 -0.74 13.00
C GLU A 84 5.28 -2.05 13.73
N LYS A 85 6.02 -3.08 13.37
CA LYS A 85 5.95 -4.38 14.04
C LYS A 85 6.62 -4.29 15.40
N ARG A 86 5.92 -4.74 16.43
CA ARG A 86 6.43 -4.73 17.79
C ARG A 86 6.66 -6.13 18.30
#